data_facd87145760065c462aaf24b6c0f28d
#
_entry.id   facd87145760065c462aaf24b6c0f28d
#
_cell.length_a   1.000
_cell.length_b   1.000
_cell.length_c   1.000
_cell.angle_alpha   90.00
_cell.angle_beta   90.00
_cell.angle_gamma   90.00
#
_symmetry.space_group_name_H-M   'P 1'
#
loop_
_entity.id
_entity.type
_entity.pdbx_description
1 polymer ?
#
loop_
_entity_poly.entity_id
_entity_poly.type
_entity_poly.pdbx_seq_one_letter_code
_entity_poly.pdbx_strand_id
1 'polypeptide(L)'
;MRAYIGDLLAGRETARAVAFSERLGTLVDDAATTEPVRGELVLSPVGPTIRVDGRVATRVALVCGACLSSCEQPLEVVIDEEFASGGGQHAPSGEPLGPEAFVMPVEPGDVIDLTEVVRQHLVLALPIAPRCSPDCRGLCPSCGADLNAGPCGCEVESVDPRLRALEGWSDHAGRPAPAPGRARGRARIDKGV
;
A
#
# COMPACT_ATOMS: atom_id res chain seq x y z
N MET A 1 4.65 -13.82 15.10
CA MET A 1 5.32 -12.98 16.15
C MET A 1 4.28 -12.45 17.11
N ARG A 2 4.36 -12.84 18.38
CA ARG A 2 3.43 -12.34 19.41
C ARG A 2 4.21 -11.60 20.48
N ALA A 3 3.73 -10.43 20.87
CA ALA A 3 4.33 -9.61 21.91
C ALA A 3 3.38 -9.50 23.10
N TYR A 4 3.86 -9.87 24.29
CA TYR A 4 3.15 -9.60 25.53
C TYR A 4 3.37 -8.15 25.96
N ILE A 5 2.31 -7.42 26.24
CA ILE A 5 2.34 -5.99 26.52
C ILE A 5 1.87 -5.64 27.95
N GLY A 6 1.57 -6.62 28.80
CA GLY A 6 1.05 -6.38 30.15
C GLY A 6 1.95 -5.52 31.03
N ASP A 7 3.27 -5.56 30.83
CA ASP A 7 4.21 -4.70 31.56
C ASP A 7 4.18 -3.24 31.09
N LEU A 8 3.96 -3.02 29.78
CA LEU A 8 3.76 -1.69 29.21
C LEU A 8 2.43 -1.08 29.70
N LEU A 9 1.35 -1.87 29.68
CA LEU A 9 0.03 -1.44 30.19
C LEU A 9 0.05 -1.14 31.70
N ALA A 10 0.83 -1.89 32.46
CA ALA A 10 0.98 -1.68 33.91
C ALA A 10 1.96 -0.54 34.26
N GLY A 11 2.55 0.13 33.26
CA GLY A 11 3.54 1.19 33.50
C GLY A 11 4.88 0.71 34.07
N ARG A 12 5.16 -0.60 33.99
CA ARG A 12 6.45 -1.19 34.45
C ARG A 12 7.55 -1.01 33.41
N GLU A 13 7.19 -0.87 32.14
CA GLU A 13 8.09 -0.55 31.03
C GLU A 13 7.60 0.71 30.31
N THR A 14 8.52 1.47 29.77
CA THR A 14 8.22 2.69 28.99
C THR A 14 8.27 2.45 27.49
N ALA A 15 9.00 1.43 27.05
CA ALA A 15 9.07 0.99 25.66
C ALA A 15 9.70 -0.40 25.59
N ARG A 16 9.34 -1.16 24.55
CA ARG A 16 9.92 -2.48 24.27
C ARG A 16 10.26 -2.59 22.81
N ALA A 17 11.53 -2.81 22.48
CA ALA A 17 11.96 -3.12 21.12
C ALA A 17 11.87 -4.62 20.86
N VAL A 18 11.33 -4.97 19.68
CA VAL A 18 11.18 -6.34 19.19
C VAL A 18 11.84 -6.45 17.82
N ALA A 19 13.04 -6.99 17.77
CA ALA A 19 13.71 -7.32 16.51
C ALA A 19 13.33 -8.75 16.09
N PHE A 20 13.10 -8.95 14.78
CA PHE A 20 12.67 -10.25 14.27
C PHE A 20 13.21 -10.56 12.89
N SER A 21 13.22 -11.84 12.54
CA SER A 21 13.54 -12.36 11.21
C SER A 21 12.70 -13.63 11.00
N GLU A 22 11.58 -13.51 10.30
CA GLU A 22 10.62 -14.61 10.12
C GLU A 22 10.22 -14.77 8.65
N ARG A 23 9.88 -16.00 8.25
CA ARG A 23 9.33 -16.31 6.93
C ARG A 23 7.81 -16.28 6.98
N LEU A 24 7.21 -15.36 6.26
CA LEU A 24 5.75 -15.26 6.15
C LEU A 24 5.17 -16.10 4.99
N GLY A 25 6.01 -16.46 4.00
CA GLY A 25 5.55 -17.22 2.84
C GLY A 25 4.64 -16.39 1.91
N THR A 26 3.50 -16.97 1.55
CA THR A 26 2.51 -16.31 0.67
C THR A 26 1.82 -15.15 1.40
N LEU A 27 1.85 -13.98 0.78
CA LEU A 27 1.14 -12.79 1.25
C LEU A 27 -0.28 -12.72 0.67
N VAL A 28 -0.38 -12.87 -0.64
CA VAL A 28 -1.60 -13.00 -1.45
C VAL A 28 -1.31 -13.95 -2.62
N ASP A 29 -2.32 -14.35 -3.39
CA ASP A 29 -2.24 -15.41 -4.41
C ASP A 29 -1.03 -15.28 -5.36
N ASP A 30 -0.71 -14.05 -5.79
CA ASP A 30 0.38 -13.77 -6.76
C ASP A 30 1.62 -13.14 -6.13
N ALA A 31 1.71 -13.10 -4.80
CA ALA A 31 2.84 -12.49 -4.10
C ALA A 31 3.28 -13.32 -2.89
N ALA A 32 4.56 -13.67 -2.86
CA ALA A 32 5.17 -14.40 -1.75
C ALA A 32 6.52 -13.80 -1.36
N THR A 33 6.86 -13.87 -0.07
CA THR A 33 8.18 -13.46 0.39
C THR A 33 9.24 -14.48 -0.05
N THR A 34 10.31 -14.02 -0.70
CA THR A 34 11.46 -14.86 -1.11
C THR A 34 12.55 -14.87 -0.04
N GLU A 35 12.61 -13.81 0.76
CA GLU A 35 13.52 -13.70 1.90
C GLU A 35 12.75 -13.61 3.21
N PRO A 36 13.40 -13.91 4.36
CA PRO A 36 12.80 -13.64 5.66
C PRO A 36 12.44 -12.16 5.80
N VAL A 37 11.27 -11.90 6.33
CA VAL A 37 10.85 -10.55 6.72
C VAL A 37 11.64 -10.17 7.96
N ARG A 38 12.37 -9.06 7.89
CA ARG A 38 13.25 -8.56 8.95
C ARG A 38 12.82 -7.17 9.35
N GLY A 39 12.86 -6.89 10.62
CA GLY A 39 12.53 -5.57 11.13
C GLY A 39 12.78 -5.42 12.62
N GLU A 40 12.61 -4.21 13.04
CA GLU A 40 12.58 -3.82 14.44
C GLU A 40 11.36 -2.95 14.68
N LEU A 41 10.54 -3.35 15.62
CA LEU A 41 9.35 -2.64 16.06
C LEU A 41 9.51 -2.21 17.51
N VAL A 42 9.10 -1.00 17.81
CA VAL A 42 9.08 -0.44 19.16
C VAL A 42 7.63 -0.35 19.60
N LEU A 43 7.33 -0.96 20.75
CA LEU A 43 6.04 -0.88 21.41
C LEU A 43 6.15 0.12 22.53
N SER A 44 5.29 1.14 22.54
CA SER A 44 5.30 2.19 23.56
C SER A 44 3.88 2.56 24.00
N PRO A 45 3.63 2.80 25.31
CA PRO A 45 2.34 3.26 25.78
C PRO A 45 2.09 4.72 25.37
N VAL A 46 0.92 4.99 24.79
CA VAL A 46 0.44 6.32 24.43
C VAL A 46 -0.95 6.52 25.02
N GLY A 47 -1.00 7.10 26.22
CA GLY A 47 -2.27 7.19 26.96
C GLY A 47 -2.87 5.81 27.23
N PRO A 48 -4.09 5.53 26.75
CA PRO A 48 -4.77 4.25 26.96
C PRO A 48 -4.40 3.18 25.91
N THR A 49 -3.58 3.51 24.92
CA THR A 49 -3.22 2.63 23.80
C THR A 49 -1.75 2.24 23.85
N ILE A 50 -1.38 1.23 23.08
CA ILE A 50 0.01 0.86 22.79
C ILE A 50 0.26 1.19 21.34
N ARG A 51 1.22 2.07 21.08
CA ARG A 51 1.72 2.34 19.74
C ARG A 51 2.80 1.34 19.38
N VAL A 52 2.72 0.82 18.16
CA VAL A 52 3.72 -0.06 17.54
C VAL A 52 4.28 0.67 16.33
N ASP A 53 5.52 1.08 16.39
CA ASP A 53 6.18 1.77 15.28
C ASP A 53 7.52 1.12 14.93
N GLY A 54 7.90 1.22 13.64
CA GLY A 54 9.17 0.70 13.17
C GLY A 54 9.24 0.49 11.68
N ARG A 55 10.27 -0.25 11.25
CA ARG A 55 10.52 -0.56 9.83
C ARG A 55 10.70 -2.04 9.62
N VAL A 56 10.17 -2.49 8.49
CA VAL A 56 10.22 -3.89 8.09
C VAL A 56 10.63 -3.97 6.63
N ALA A 57 11.52 -4.89 6.29
CA ALA A 57 12.00 -5.10 4.94
C ALA A 57 12.00 -6.59 4.58
N THR A 58 11.73 -6.89 3.30
CA THR A 58 11.81 -8.22 2.70
C THR A 58 12.00 -8.10 1.19
N ARG A 59 12.08 -9.25 0.50
CA ARG A 59 11.90 -9.32 -0.95
C ARG A 59 10.68 -10.16 -1.26
N VAL A 60 9.98 -9.78 -2.34
CA VAL A 60 8.75 -10.46 -2.76
C VAL A 60 8.87 -10.90 -4.22
N ALA A 61 8.44 -12.13 -4.49
CA ALA A 61 8.21 -12.60 -5.85
C ALA A 61 6.86 -12.09 -6.32
N LEU A 62 6.83 -11.53 -7.52
CA LEU A 62 5.66 -10.94 -8.16
C LEU A 62 5.63 -11.35 -9.64
N VAL A 63 4.49 -11.20 -10.28
CA VAL A 63 4.35 -11.35 -11.71
C VAL A 63 4.38 -9.97 -12.36
N CYS A 64 5.27 -9.77 -13.33
CA CYS A 64 5.36 -8.52 -14.08
C CYS A 64 4.04 -8.24 -14.82
N GLY A 65 3.41 -7.10 -14.56
CA GLY A 65 2.14 -6.71 -15.18
C GLY A 65 2.23 -6.42 -16.69
N ALA A 66 3.45 -6.39 -17.26
CA ALA A 66 3.65 -6.12 -18.67
C ALA A 66 4.04 -7.35 -19.50
N CYS A 67 4.98 -8.18 -19.03
CA CYS A 67 5.47 -9.35 -19.77
C CYS A 67 5.11 -10.68 -19.11
N LEU A 68 4.44 -10.66 -17.97
CA LEU A 68 3.99 -11.81 -17.19
C LEU A 68 5.10 -12.72 -16.68
N SER A 69 6.37 -12.30 -16.78
CA SER A 69 7.49 -13.03 -16.19
C SER A 69 7.51 -12.81 -14.68
N SER A 70 8.02 -13.82 -13.95
CA SER A 70 8.29 -13.67 -12.53
C SER A 70 9.42 -12.67 -12.31
N CYS A 71 9.28 -11.82 -11.30
CA CYS A 71 10.32 -10.88 -10.89
C CYS A 71 10.33 -10.72 -9.38
N GLU A 72 11.48 -10.36 -8.83
CA GLU A 72 11.64 -10.09 -7.41
C GLU A 72 11.83 -8.58 -7.19
N GLN A 73 11.14 -8.06 -6.20
CA GLN A 73 11.29 -6.66 -5.81
C GLN A 73 11.54 -6.52 -4.32
N PRO A 74 12.39 -5.57 -3.91
CA PRO A 74 12.54 -5.22 -2.50
C PRO A 74 11.26 -4.52 -2.04
N LEU A 75 10.85 -4.83 -0.83
CA LEU A 75 9.70 -4.21 -0.17
C LEU A 75 10.13 -3.73 1.21
N GLU A 76 9.97 -2.45 1.46
CA GLU A 76 10.23 -1.81 2.74
C GLU A 76 8.99 -1.05 3.18
N VAL A 77 8.55 -1.27 4.41
CA VAL A 77 7.36 -0.64 4.97
C VAL A 77 7.67 -0.02 6.33
N VAL A 78 7.02 1.10 6.58
CA VAL A 78 6.96 1.71 7.90
C VAL A 78 5.66 1.27 8.54
N ILE A 79 5.74 0.78 9.75
CA ILE A 79 4.59 0.43 10.59
C ILE A 79 4.40 1.54 11.60
N ASP A 80 3.18 1.99 11.76
CA ASP A 80 2.77 2.97 12.77
C ASP A 80 1.29 2.69 13.09
N GLU A 81 1.08 1.84 14.09
CA GLU A 81 -0.25 1.35 14.46
C GLU A 81 -0.51 1.51 15.95
N GLU A 82 -1.77 1.71 16.31
CA GLU A 82 -2.20 1.78 17.69
C GLU A 82 -3.10 0.60 18.07
N PHE A 83 -2.90 0.10 19.30
CA PHE A 83 -3.63 -1.02 19.86
C PHE A 83 -4.31 -0.63 21.15
N ALA A 84 -5.60 -1.00 21.32
CA ALA A 84 -6.34 -0.77 22.55
C ALA A 84 -6.85 -2.08 23.16
N SER A 85 -6.79 -2.18 24.48
CA SER A 85 -7.49 -3.24 25.22
C SER A 85 -9.00 -2.99 25.14
N GLY A 86 -9.79 -4.03 24.79
CA GLY A 86 -11.26 -3.92 24.83
C GLY A 86 -11.99 -3.89 23.47
N GLY A 87 -11.31 -4.31 22.36
CA GLY A 87 -12.02 -4.61 21.10
C GLY A 87 -12.23 -3.44 20.15
N GLY A 88 -11.23 -2.58 20.00
CA GLY A 88 -11.07 -1.71 18.83
C GLY A 88 -12.08 -0.56 18.62
N GLN A 89 -13.21 -0.52 19.32
CA GLN A 89 -14.21 0.53 19.17
C GLN A 89 -14.36 1.44 20.41
N HIS A 90 -13.71 1.08 21.50
CA HIS A 90 -13.78 1.83 22.76
C HIS A 90 -12.37 1.95 23.36
N ALA A 91 -12.01 3.14 23.83
CA ALA A 91 -10.86 3.30 24.69
C ALA A 91 -11.00 2.45 25.95
N PRO A 92 -9.91 2.06 26.65
CA PRO A 92 -9.98 1.39 27.96
C PRO A 92 -10.81 2.12 29.00
N SER A 93 -11.04 3.43 28.83
CA SER A 93 -11.96 4.25 29.63
C SER A 93 -13.44 3.97 29.36
N GLY A 94 -13.77 3.14 28.36
CA GLY A 94 -15.16 2.87 27.93
C GLY A 94 -15.78 3.94 27.05
N GLU A 95 -15.04 5.01 26.70
CA GLU A 95 -15.52 6.00 25.73
C GLU A 95 -15.40 5.49 24.30
N PRO A 96 -16.42 5.76 23.44
CA PRO A 96 -16.32 5.42 22.03
C PRO A 96 -15.14 6.15 21.39
N LEU A 97 -14.28 5.42 20.71
CA LEU A 97 -13.28 6.03 19.83
C LEU A 97 -14.00 6.75 18.69
N GLY A 98 -13.56 7.96 18.37
CA GLY A 98 -14.15 8.73 17.27
C GLY A 98 -14.09 7.93 15.94
N PRO A 99 -14.94 8.26 14.95
CA PRO A 99 -15.05 7.51 13.70
C PRO A 99 -13.77 7.47 12.87
N GLU A 100 -12.77 8.28 13.22
CA GLU A 100 -11.47 8.35 12.55
C GLU A 100 -10.36 7.57 13.28
N ALA A 101 -10.62 7.06 14.49
CA ALA A 101 -9.63 6.30 15.25
C ALA A 101 -9.75 4.81 14.92
N PHE A 102 -9.02 4.37 13.91
CA PHE A 102 -8.84 2.94 13.67
C PHE A 102 -7.78 2.40 14.63
N VAL A 103 -8.21 1.74 15.68
CA VAL A 103 -7.33 1.14 16.69
C VAL A 103 -7.49 -0.36 16.65
N MET A 104 -6.39 -1.09 16.55
CA MET A 104 -6.39 -2.55 16.49
C MET A 104 -6.68 -3.16 17.89
N PRO A 105 -7.37 -4.30 17.97
CA PRO A 105 -7.63 -4.95 19.24
C PRO A 105 -6.39 -5.65 19.78
N VAL A 106 -6.21 -5.58 21.10
CA VAL A 106 -5.28 -6.43 21.85
C VAL A 106 -5.96 -7.78 22.08
N GLU A 107 -5.26 -8.88 21.82
CA GLU A 107 -5.74 -10.23 22.10
C GLU A 107 -5.88 -10.50 23.62
N PRO A 108 -6.75 -11.46 24.02
CA PRO A 108 -6.85 -11.87 25.41
C PRO A 108 -5.49 -12.26 26.01
N GLY A 109 -5.22 -11.77 27.22
CA GLY A 109 -3.95 -12.00 27.91
C GLY A 109 -2.87 -10.95 27.60
N ASP A 110 -3.28 -9.77 27.16
CA ASP A 110 -2.39 -8.63 26.84
C ASP A 110 -1.34 -8.99 25.78
N VAL A 111 -1.78 -9.58 24.68
CA VAL A 111 -0.92 -10.00 23.57
C VAL A 111 -1.29 -9.25 22.29
N ILE A 112 -0.28 -8.81 21.56
CA ILE A 112 -0.41 -8.25 20.20
C ILE A 112 0.15 -9.27 19.21
N ASP A 113 -0.61 -9.59 18.14
CA ASP A 113 -0.09 -10.36 17.01
C ASP A 113 0.57 -9.47 15.97
N LEU A 114 1.88 -9.28 16.13
CA LEU A 114 2.70 -8.50 15.20
C LEU A 114 2.83 -9.16 13.82
N THR A 115 2.58 -10.48 13.69
CA THR A 115 2.67 -11.18 12.40
C THR A 115 1.60 -10.67 11.46
N GLU A 116 0.37 -10.54 11.94
CA GLU A 116 -0.75 -10.07 11.14
C GLU A 116 -0.59 -8.59 10.76
N VAL A 117 -0.12 -7.75 11.69
CA VAL A 117 0.19 -6.34 11.42
C VAL A 117 1.21 -6.22 10.29
N VAL A 118 2.33 -6.91 10.43
CA VAL A 118 3.39 -6.91 9.41
C VAL A 118 2.87 -7.42 8.07
N ARG A 119 2.08 -8.51 8.06
CA ARG A 119 1.49 -9.06 6.84
C ARG A 119 0.59 -8.06 6.14
N GLN A 120 -0.29 -7.38 6.87
CA GLN A 120 -1.22 -6.38 6.32
C GLN A 120 -0.46 -5.22 5.69
N HIS A 121 0.54 -4.66 6.38
CA HIS A 121 1.37 -3.58 5.84
C HIS A 121 2.14 -4.00 4.59
N LEU A 122 2.71 -5.21 4.56
CA LEU A 122 3.37 -5.73 3.37
C LEU A 122 2.40 -5.89 2.19
N VAL A 123 1.18 -6.38 2.43
CA VAL A 123 0.14 -6.51 1.40
C VAL A 123 -0.26 -5.14 0.84
N LEU A 124 -0.46 -4.15 1.71
CA LEU A 124 -0.81 -2.79 1.29
C LEU A 124 0.31 -2.09 0.52
N ALA A 125 1.56 -2.46 0.77
CA ALA A 125 2.72 -1.88 0.09
C ALA A 125 3.08 -2.59 -1.23
N LEU A 126 2.40 -3.68 -1.59
CA LEU A 126 2.63 -4.34 -2.88
C LEU A 126 2.35 -3.37 -4.04
N PRO A 127 3.24 -3.31 -5.04
CA PRO A 127 3.01 -2.44 -6.20
C PRO A 127 1.78 -2.92 -6.99
N ILE A 128 0.88 -2.00 -7.33
CA ILE A 128 -0.33 -2.28 -8.13
C ILE A 128 0.04 -2.80 -9.53
N ALA A 129 1.15 -2.32 -10.09
CA ALA A 129 1.63 -2.72 -11.43
C ALA A 129 3.13 -3.05 -11.36
N PRO A 130 3.51 -4.23 -10.84
CA PRO A 130 4.90 -4.61 -10.73
C PRO A 130 5.54 -4.74 -12.14
N ARG A 131 6.80 -4.36 -12.26
CA ARG A 131 7.57 -4.53 -13.49
C ARG A 131 8.88 -5.23 -13.20
N CYS A 132 9.27 -6.16 -14.08
CA CYS A 132 10.55 -6.86 -13.97
C CYS A 132 11.75 -5.93 -14.23
N SER A 133 11.56 -4.88 -15.02
CA SER A 133 12.53 -3.82 -15.32
C SER A 133 11.78 -2.52 -15.63
N PRO A 134 12.37 -1.33 -15.34
CA PRO A 134 11.84 -0.04 -15.77
C PRO A 134 11.59 0.01 -17.29
N ASP A 135 12.47 -0.62 -18.09
CA ASP A 135 12.42 -0.63 -19.55
C ASP A 135 11.67 -1.85 -20.11
N CYS A 136 10.90 -2.57 -19.30
CA CYS A 136 10.16 -3.74 -19.76
C CYS A 136 9.18 -3.36 -20.88
N ARG A 137 9.37 -3.96 -22.05
CA ARG A 137 8.57 -3.71 -23.26
C ARG A 137 7.25 -4.47 -23.27
N GLY A 138 7.10 -5.43 -22.37
CA GLY A 138 5.87 -6.23 -22.24
C GLY A 138 5.67 -7.25 -23.34
N LEU A 139 4.42 -7.70 -23.45
CA LEU A 139 3.97 -8.61 -24.50
C LEU A 139 3.37 -7.79 -25.68
N CYS A 140 3.51 -8.34 -26.88
CA CYS A 140 2.83 -7.79 -28.05
C CYS A 140 1.31 -7.92 -27.90
N PRO A 141 0.52 -6.85 -28.05
CA PRO A 141 -0.93 -6.89 -27.89
C PRO A 141 -1.63 -7.74 -28.95
N SER A 142 -0.98 -7.94 -30.13
CA SER A 142 -1.58 -8.69 -31.24
C SER A 142 -1.28 -10.20 -31.18
N CYS A 143 -0.04 -10.59 -30.84
CA CYS A 143 0.39 -12.01 -30.89
C CYS A 143 0.87 -12.58 -29.55
N GLY A 144 0.99 -11.77 -28.48
CA GLY A 144 1.46 -12.21 -27.17
C GLY A 144 2.98 -12.51 -27.09
N ALA A 145 3.75 -12.24 -28.14
CA ALA A 145 5.21 -12.43 -28.10
C ALA A 145 5.86 -11.50 -27.09
N ASP A 146 6.88 -11.98 -26.36
CA ASP A 146 7.66 -11.16 -25.44
C ASP A 146 8.55 -10.19 -26.21
N LEU A 147 8.22 -8.90 -26.11
CA LEU A 147 8.95 -7.82 -26.77
C LEU A 147 10.31 -7.53 -26.14
N ASN A 148 10.61 -8.08 -24.96
CA ASN A 148 11.94 -7.99 -24.37
C ASN A 148 12.93 -8.94 -25.09
N ALA A 149 12.45 -10.04 -25.65
CA ALA A 149 13.26 -10.97 -26.42
C ALA A 149 13.57 -10.46 -27.86
N GLY A 150 12.77 -9.52 -28.37
CA GLY A 150 12.95 -8.95 -29.70
C GLY A 150 11.63 -8.46 -30.30
N PRO A 151 11.69 -7.74 -31.46
CA PRO A 151 10.48 -7.30 -32.13
C PRO A 151 9.73 -8.49 -32.75
N CYS A 152 8.42 -8.51 -32.60
CA CYS A 152 7.56 -9.38 -33.39
C CYS A 152 7.23 -8.68 -34.73
N GLY A 153 6.96 -9.39 -35.79
CA GLY A 153 6.61 -8.82 -37.09
C GLY A 153 5.17 -8.28 -37.21
N CYS A 154 4.47 -8.07 -36.09
CA CYS A 154 3.10 -7.55 -36.10
C CYS A 154 3.09 -6.03 -36.39
N GLU A 155 2.20 -5.62 -37.29
CA GLU A 155 1.86 -4.19 -37.43
C GLU A 155 1.03 -3.77 -36.20
N VAL A 156 1.40 -2.63 -35.59
CA VAL A 156 0.61 -2.03 -34.53
C VAL A 156 -0.63 -1.42 -35.16
N GLU A 157 -1.82 -1.94 -34.87
CA GLU A 157 -3.07 -1.35 -35.33
C GLU A 157 -3.15 0.14 -34.95
N SER A 158 -3.67 0.93 -35.89
CA SER A 158 -3.92 2.35 -35.68
C SER A 158 -4.88 2.56 -34.49
N VAL A 159 -4.68 3.67 -33.81
CA VAL A 159 -5.53 4.11 -32.67
C VAL A 159 -7.02 3.99 -33.04
N ASP A 160 -7.82 3.42 -32.14
CA ASP A 160 -9.29 3.35 -32.31
C ASP A 160 -9.82 4.74 -32.74
N PRO A 161 -10.59 4.81 -33.85
CA PRO A 161 -11.10 6.09 -34.38
C PRO A 161 -11.85 6.93 -33.33
N ARG A 162 -12.48 6.28 -32.33
CA ARG A 162 -13.17 6.96 -31.22
C ARG A 162 -12.22 7.67 -30.27
N LEU A 163 -10.97 7.22 -30.17
CA LEU A 163 -9.95 7.77 -29.31
C LEU A 163 -8.99 8.72 -30.04
N ARG A 164 -9.19 8.95 -31.35
CA ARG A 164 -8.32 9.82 -32.17
C ARG A 164 -8.19 11.24 -31.61
N ALA A 165 -9.21 11.75 -30.92
CA ALA A 165 -9.15 13.07 -30.28
C ALA A 165 -8.10 13.13 -29.13
N LEU A 166 -7.62 11.97 -28.65
CA LEU A 166 -6.61 11.84 -27.58
C LEU A 166 -5.20 11.66 -28.14
N GLU A 167 -5.01 11.52 -29.46
CA GLU A 167 -3.68 11.32 -30.07
C GLU A 167 -2.67 12.40 -29.70
N GLY A 168 -3.10 13.64 -29.50
CA GLY A 168 -2.22 14.74 -29.07
C GLY A 168 -2.13 14.92 -27.54
N TRP A 169 -2.78 14.09 -26.75
CA TRP A 169 -2.83 14.29 -25.29
C TRP A 169 -1.50 14.00 -24.60
N SER A 170 -0.74 13.02 -25.07
CA SER A 170 0.56 12.63 -24.51
C SER A 170 1.65 13.71 -24.70
N ASP A 171 1.49 14.60 -25.70
CA ASP A 171 2.48 15.63 -26.00
C ASP A 171 2.38 16.84 -25.03
N HIS A 172 1.40 16.83 -24.13
CA HIS A 172 1.17 17.92 -23.18
C HIS A 172 1.82 17.72 -21.79
N ALA A 173 2.60 16.67 -21.59
CA ALA A 173 3.31 16.44 -20.32
C ALA A 173 4.31 17.54 -19.92
N GLY A 174 4.47 18.59 -20.71
CA GLY A 174 5.31 19.76 -20.42
C GLY A 174 4.58 21.11 -20.49
N ARG A 175 3.26 21.16 -20.74
CA ARG A 175 2.55 22.44 -20.76
C ARG A 175 1.99 22.79 -19.39
N PRO A 176 2.23 24.02 -18.88
CA PRO A 176 1.57 24.50 -17.67
C PRO A 176 0.05 24.48 -17.91
N ALA A 177 -0.70 24.06 -16.87
CA ALA A 177 -2.16 24.05 -16.92
C ALA A 177 -2.68 25.41 -17.40
N PRO A 178 -3.70 25.46 -18.30
CA PRO A 178 -4.30 26.71 -18.69
C PRO A 178 -4.84 27.41 -17.45
N ALA A 179 -4.53 28.71 -17.33
CA ALA A 179 -5.00 29.53 -16.22
C ALA A 179 -6.54 29.40 -16.12
N PRO A 180 -7.09 29.33 -14.88
CA PRO A 180 -8.53 29.20 -14.71
C PRO A 180 -9.24 30.34 -15.44
N GLY A 181 -10.01 29.95 -16.46
CA GLY A 181 -10.77 30.89 -17.28
C GLY A 181 -11.66 31.73 -16.39
N ARG A 182 -11.59 33.06 -16.56
CA ARG A 182 -12.50 34.01 -15.89
C ARG A 182 -13.93 33.50 -16.02
N ALA A 183 -14.58 33.30 -14.90
CA ALA A 183 -15.98 32.94 -14.82
C ALA A 183 -16.79 33.90 -15.71
N ARG A 184 -17.38 33.39 -16.80
CA ARG A 184 -18.34 34.14 -17.59
C ARG A 184 -19.53 34.44 -16.68
N GLY A 185 -19.82 35.74 -16.52
CA GLY A 185 -20.88 36.23 -15.64
C GLY A 185 -22.20 35.52 -15.92
N ARG A 186 -22.85 35.12 -14.84
CA ARG A 186 -24.23 34.61 -14.85
C ARG A 186 -25.12 35.68 -15.48
N ALA A 187 -25.70 35.36 -16.64
CA ALA A 187 -26.81 36.14 -17.18
C ALA A 187 -27.93 36.12 -16.14
N ARG A 188 -28.37 37.32 -15.72
CA ARG A 188 -29.58 37.50 -14.92
C ARG A 188 -30.77 37.05 -15.75
N ILE A 189 -31.47 36.04 -15.25
CA ILE A 189 -32.83 35.73 -15.77
C ILE A 189 -33.74 36.73 -15.12
N ASP A 190 -34.18 37.73 -15.86
CA ASP A 190 -35.29 38.62 -15.51
C ASP A 190 -36.58 37.77 -15.47
N LYS A 191 -37.17 37.62 -14.27
CA LYS A 191 -38.53 37.13 -14.12
C LYS A 191 -39.44 38.31 -14.36
N GLY A 192 -39.97 38.46 -15.57
CA GLY A 192 -41.11 39.31 -15.91
C GLY A 192 -42.38 38.68 -15.37
N VAL A 193 -43.16 39.49 -14.68
CA VAL A 193 -44.54 39.51 -14.21
C VAL A 193 -45.46 38.39 -14.71
#